data_7b4436f701a8a8573e83908075229582
#
_entry.id   7b4436f701a8a8573e83908075229582
#
_cell.length_a   1.000
_cell.length_b   1.000
_cell.length_c   1.000
_cell.angle_alpha   90.00
_cell.angle_beta   90.00
_cell.angle_gamma   90.00
#
_symmetry.space_group_name_H-M   'P 1'
#
loop_
_entity.id
_entity.type
_entity.pdbx_description
1 polymer ?
#
loop_
_entity_poly.entity_id
_entity_poly.type
_entity_poly.pdbx_seq_one_letter_code
_entity_poly.pdbx_strand_id
1 'polypeptide(L)'
;MAKGFNRPPGTGGQGGMMQQLQRLQQQMAEAQEKLAQVTVEATVGGGAVKVMMTGDQHCQSVVIAPELLKDADAEMLQDLVLTAVNLALEKSREIQQQVMGPLAGGLPF
;
A
#
# COMPACT_ATOMS: atom_id res chain seq x y z
N MET A 1 -22.85 -48.30 -9.88
CA MET A 1 -22.60 -47.90 -9.86
C MET A 1 -22.27 -46.96 -9.89
N ALA A 2 -21.91 -46.63 -10.19
CA ALA A 2 -21.57 -45.67 -10.37
C ALA A 2 -21.84 -44.64 -9.72
N LYS A 3 -22.34 -44.55 -9.32
CA LYS A 3 -22.64 -43.78 -8.73
C LYS A 3 -21.90 -43.24 -7.98
N GLY A 4 -21.42 -43.61 -7.61
CA GLY A 4 -20.72 -43.07 -6.73
C GLY A 4 -19.87 -42.04 -7.04
N PHE A 5 -19.56 -42.11 -8.01
CA PHE A 5 -18.71 -41.25 -8.24
C PHE A 5 -19.10 -40.07 -8.26
N ASN A 6 -19.77 -39.72 -7.93
CA ASN A 6 -20.17 -38.68 -7.92
C ASN A 6 -19.63 -37.85 -7.24
N ARG A 7 -19.02 -37.82 -6.84
CA ARG A 7 -18.58 -37.09 -6.42
C ARG A 7 -18.59 -36.27 -5.53
N PRO A 8 -19.01 -36.34 -4.69
CA PRO A 8 -18.97 -35.50 -3.51
C PRO A 8 -17.64 -34.89 -3.22
N PRO A 9 -16.56 -35.58 -3.33
CA PRO A 9 -15.25 -34.94 -3.07
C PRO A 9 -14.98 -33.74 -3.95
N GLY A 10 -15.32 -33.86 -5.21
CA GLY A 10 -15.12 -32.75 -6.11
C GLY A 10 -15.98 -31.54 -5.74
N THR A 11 -17.24 -31.83 -5.38
CA THR A 11 -18.13 -30.77 -5.00
C THR A 11 -17.67 -30.08 -3.73
N GLY A 12 -17.25 -30.83 -2.75
CA GLY A 12 -16.74 -30.27 -1.52
C GLY A 12 -15.50 -29.43 -1.72
N GLY A 13 -14.60 -29.90 -2.57
CA GLY A 13 -13.41 -29.16 -2.88
C GLY A 13 -13.68 -27.82 -3.54
N GLN A 14 -14.63 -27.82 -4.47
CA GLN A 14 -15.00 -26.58 -5.14
C GLN A 14 -15.61 -25.59 -4.17
N GLY A 15 -16.46 -26.04 -3.29
CA GLY A 15 -17.05 -25.19 -2.27
C GLY A 15 -16.00 -24.59 -1.37
N GLY A 16 -15.03 -25.39 -0.95
CA GLY A 16 -13.96 -24.91 -0.11
C GLY A 16 -13.09 -23.88 -0.79
N MET A 17 -12.78 -24.11 -2.07
CA MET A 17 -11.98 -23.16 -2.84
C MET A 17 -12.69 -21.84 -2.99
N MET A 18 -13.99 -21.86 -3.28
CA MET A 18 -14.73 -20.63 -3.42
C MET A 18 -14.78 -19.83 -2.12
N GLN A 19 -14.94 -20.53 -1.00
CA GLN A 19 -14.91 -19.87 0.29
C GLN A 19 -13.54 -19.25 0.55
N GLN A 20 -12.47 -19.94 0.20
CA GLN A 20 -11.14 -19.41 0.37
C GLN A 20 -10.90 -18.19 -0.51
N LEU A 21 -11.39 -18.23 -1.73
CA LEU A 21 -11.27 -17.08 -2.63
C LEU A 21 -12.04 -15.88 -2.09
N GLN A 22 -13.24 -16.11 -1.57
CA GLN A 22 -14.02 -15.04 -1.01
C GLN A 22 -13.35 -14.43 0.22
N ARG A 23 -12.77 -15.26 1.07
CA ARG A 23 -12.01 -14.76 2.21
C ARG A 23 -10.82 -13.94 1.78
N LEU A 24 -10.10 -14.44 0.78
CA LEU A 24 -8.92 -13.73 0.28
C LEU A 24 -9.33 -12.37 -0.29
N GLN A 25 -10.39 -12.34 -1.09
CA GLN A 25 -10.88 -11.07 -1.62
C GLN A 25 -11.28 -10.10 -0.52
N GLN A 26 -11.94 -10.60 0.51
CA GLN A 26 -12.33 -9.79 1.64
C GLN A 26 -11.12 -9.26 2.39
N GLN A 27 -10.13 -10.12 2.61
CA GLN A 27 -8.90 -9.71 3.29
C GLN A 27 -8.13 -8.68 2.48
N MET A 28 -8.10 -8.85 1.16
CA MET A 28 -7.43 -7.88 0.29
C MET A 28 -8.15 -6.54 0.31
N ALA A 29 -9.48 -6.55 0.29
CA ALA A 29 -10.25 -5.32 0.36
C ALA A 29 -10.02 -4.61 1.69
N GLU A 30 -10.01 -5.36 2.80
CA GLU A 30 -9.73 -4.80 4.11
C GLU A 30 -8.32 -4.24 4.18
N ALA A 31 -7.35 -4.92 3.59
CA ALA A 31 -5.98 -4.46 3.56
C ALA A 31 -5.84 -3.17 2.76
N GLN A 32 -6.51 -3.08 1.63
CA GLN A 32 -6.50 -1.86 0.83
C GLN A 32 -7.17 -0.70 1.57
N GLU A 33 -8.26 -0.98 2.25
CA GLU A 33 -8.93 0.02 3.06
C GLU A 33 -8.00 0.50 4.19
N LYS A 34 -7.30 -0.41 4.83
CA LYS A 34 -6.34 -0.07 5.86
C LYS A 34 -5.22 0.80 5.30
N LEU A 35 -4.72 0.45 4.11
CA LEU A 35 -3.67 1.24 3.46
C LEU A 35 -4.14 2.66 3.15
N ALA A 36 -5.40 2.84 2.79
CA ALA A 36 -5.94 4.16 2.53
C ALA A 36 -6.01 5.03 3.78
N GLN A 37 -6.04 4.41 4.96
CA GLN A 37 -6.14 5.11 6.23
C GLN A 37 -4.80 5.33 6.91
N VAL A 38 -3.78 4.54 6.57
CA VAL A 38 -2.44 4.68 7.13
C VAL A 38 -1.69 5.78 6.39
N THR A 39 -1.01 6.63 7.13
CA THR A 39 -0.21 7.70 6.52
C THR A 39 1.26 7.52 6.85
N VAL A 40 2.10 7.92 5.91
CA VAL A 40 3.55 8.01 6.11
C VAL A 40 3.96 9.45 5.89
N GLU A 41 5.05 9.83 6.54
CA GLU A 41 5.56 11.19 6.44
C GLU A 41 7.01 11.14 5.98
N ALA A 42 7.34 11.95 5.00
CA ALA A 42 8.70 12.12 4.53
C ALA A 42 9.11 13.56 4.74
N THR A 43 10.25 13.76 5.37
CA THR A 43 10.77 15.08 5.67
C THR A 43 12.18 15.20 5.14
N VAL A 44 12.47 16.26 4.41
CA VAL A 44 13.80 16.50 3.85
C VAL A 44 14.22 17.94 4.13
N GLY A 45 15.50 18.21 3.92
CA GLY A 45 16.02 19.55 4.08
C GLY A 45 15.93 20.07 5.51
N GLY A 46 16.09 19.18 6.49
CA GLY A 46 16.01 19.60 7.89
C GLY A 46 14.62 20.03 8.31
N GLY A 47 13.59 19.50 7.68
CA GLY A 47 12.22 19.85 7.95
C GLY A 47 11.65 20.89 7.01
N ALA A 48 12.43 21.31 6.02
CA ALA A 48 11.99 22.35 5.09
C ALA A 48 10.86 21.91 4.18
N VAL A 49 10.85 20.64 3.80
CA VAL A 49 9.78 20.07 2.96
C VAL A 49 9.29 18.79 3.62
N LYS A 50 7.98 18.69 3.76
CA LYS A 50 7.33 17.55 4.38
C LYS A 50 6.21 17.08 3.45
N VAL A 51 6.20 15.78 3.14
CA VAL A 51 5.16 15.16 2.32
C VAL A 51 4.47 14.10 3.15
N MET A 52 3.14 14.14 3.17
CA MET A 52 2.33 13.09 3.79
C MET A 52 1.62 12.32 2.71
N MET A 53 1.71 10.99 2.80
CA MET A 53 1.17 10.10 1.80
C MET A 53 0.47 8.94 2.48
N THR A 54 -0.61 8.44 1.87
CA THR A 54 -1.28 7.25 2.38
C THR A 54 -0.51 6.01 1.96
N GLY A 55 -0.82 4.89 2.62
CA GLY A 55 -0.21 3.61 2.26
C GLY A 55 -0.56 3.15 0.86
N ASP A 56 -1.65 3.66 0.28
CA ASP A 56 -2.05 3.35 -1.10
C ASP A 56 -1.50 4.38 -2.09
N GLN A 57 -0.45 5.10 -1.70
CA GLN A 57 0.30 6.03 -2.55
C GLN A 57 -0.51 7.24 -3.02
N HIS A 58 -1.37 7.72 -2.15
CA HIS A 58 -2.10 8.96 -2.39
C HIS A 58 -1.45 10.07 -1.56
N CYS A 59 -0.95 11.11 -2.23
CA CYS A 59 -0.34 12.23 -1.54
C CYS A 59 -1.43 13.11 -0.92
N GLN A 60 -1.39 13.27 0.39
CA GLN A 60 -2.41 14.05 1.10
C GLN A 60 -2.01 15.50 1.28
N SER A 61 -0.73 15.75 1.50
CA SER A 61 -0.30 17.12 1.74
C SER A 61 1.18 17.28 1.44
N VAL A 62 1.54 18.48 1.08
CA VAL A 62 2.92 18.92 0.95
C VAL A 62 3.04 20.21 1.74
N VAL A 63 3.97 20.25 2.69
CA VAL A 63 4.22 21.42 3.50
C VAL A 63 5.63 21.90 3.22
N ILE A 64 5.75 23.17 2.88
CA ILE A 64 7.04 23.81 2.59
C ILE A 64 7.23 24.93 3.61
N ALA A 65 8.36 24.91 4.30
CA ALA A 65 8.67 25.95 5.27
C ALA A 65 8.79 27.29 4.54
N PRO A 66 8.13 28.34 5.04
CA PRO A 66 8.19 29.63 4.36
C PRO A 66 9.61 30.19 4.25
N GLU A 67 10.47 29.87 5.19
CA GLU A 67 11.86 30.32 5.16
C GLU A 67 12.60 29.77 3.96
N LEU A 68 12.25 28.57 3.52
CA LEU A 68 12.89 27.97 2.35
C LEU A 68 12.64 28.80 1.10
N LEU A 69 11.45 29.36 0.97
CA LEU A 69 11.11 30.14 -0.22
C LEU A 69 11.88 31.44 -0.32
N LYS A 70 12.40 31.92 0.80
CA LYS A 70 13.20 33.14 0.80
C LYS A 70 14.62 32.92 0.31
N ASP A 71 15.18 31.73 0.60
CA ASP A 71 16.58 31.45 0.36
C ASP A 71 16.82 30.50 -0.79
N ALA A 72 15.84 29.66 -1.11
CA ALA A 72 16.01 28.65 -2.15
C ALA A 72 15.59 29.18 -3.51
N ASP A 73 16.37 28.81 -4.52
CA ASP A 73 15.95 29.02 -5.89
C ASP A 73 15.02 27.88 -6.35
N ALA A 74 14.49 28.01 -7.55
CA ALA A 74 13.53 27.04 -8.07
C ALA A 74 14.16 25.66 -8.20
N GLU A 75 15.42 25.57 -8.60
CA GLU A 75 16.09 24.31 -8.78
C GLU A 75 16.26 23.57 -7.46
N MET A 76 16.70 24.28 -6.43
CA MET A 76 16.83 23.71 -5.09
C MET A 76 15.49 23.22 -4.55
N LEU A 77 14.46 24.03 -4.73
CA LEU A 77 13.12 23.65 -4.27
C LEU A 77 12.61 22.41 -5.00
N GLN A 78 12.83 22.35 -6.32
CA GLN A 78 12.45 21.19 -7.12
C GLN A 78 13.14 19.92 -6.64
N ASP A 79 14.43 20.00 -6.34
CA ASP A 79 15.18 18.85 -5.84
C ASP A 79 14.67 18.38 -4.49
N LEU A 80 14.37 19.29 -3.60
CA LEU A 80 13.86 18.93 -2.28
C LEU A 80 12.47 18.28 -2.37
N VAL A 81 11.60 18.82 -3.21
CA VAL A 81 10.27 18.25 -3.40
C VAL A 81 10.37 16.86 -4.03
N LEU A 82 11.22 16.71 -5.04
CA LEU A 82 11.43 15.43 -5.69
C LEU A 82 11.93 14.39 -4.69
N THR A 83 12.90 14.75 -3.87
CA THR A 83 13.44 13.85 -2.86
C THR A 83 12.38 13.46 -1.85
N ALA A 84 11.59 14.44 -1.39
CA ALA A 84 10.54 14.18 -0.41
C ALA A 84 9.47 13.25 -0.97
N VAL A 85 9.03 13.47 -2.20
CA VAL A 85 8.02 12.64 -2.83
C VAL A 85 8.53 11.21 -3.00
N ASN A 86 9.77 11.04 -3.48
CA ASN A 86 10.33 9.72 -3.66
C ASN A 86 10.50 8.99 -2.34
N LEU A 87 10.91 9.70 -1.29
CA LEU A 87 11.03 9.11 0.03
C LEU A 87 9.66 8.69 0.57
N ALA A 88 8.64 9.52 0.36
CA ALA A 88 7.27 9.17 0.77
C ALA A 88 6.77 7.93 0.02
N LEU A 89 7.07 7.83 -1.27
CA LEU A 89 6.70 6.67 -2.06
C LEU A 89 7.39 5.41 -1.55
N GLU A 90 8.65 5.49 -1.18
CA GLU A 90 9.36 4.36 -0.61
C GLU A 90 8.73 3.90 0.71
N LYS A 91 8.41 4.84 1.58
CA LYS A 91 7.76 4.53 2.85
C LYS A 91 6.37 3.93 2.62
N SER A 92 5.63 4.45 1.66
CA SER A 92 4.32 3.90 1.30
C SER A 92 4.44 2.45 0.81
N ARG A 93 5.45 2.16 -0.02
CA ARG A 93 5.68 0.80 -0.50
C ARG A 93 6.05 -0.15 0.63
N GLU A 94 6.84 0.32 1.60
CA GLU A 94 7.17 -0.49 2.77
C GLU A 94 5.91 -0.86 3.56
N ILE A 95 5.02 0.10 3.75
CA ILE A 95 3.76 -0.15 4.44
C ILE A 95 2.90 -1.13 3.64
N GLN A 96 2.86 -0.99 2.32
CA GLN A 96 2.13 -1.93 1.46
C GLN A 96 2.66 -3.35 1.64
N GLN A 97 3.97 -3.52 1.68
CA GLN A 97 4.57 -4.83 1.88
C GLN A 97 4.22 -5.40 3.26
N GLN A 98 4.20 -4.57 4.28
CA GLN A 98 3.85 -5.01 5.62
C GLN A 98 2.40 -5.45 5.72
N VAL A 99 1.51 -4.73 5.05
CA VAL A 99 0.07 -5.01 5.12
C VAL A 99 -0.32 -6.13 4.16
N MET A 100 0.19 -6.09 2.92
CA MET A 100 -0.19 -7.04 1.87
C MET A 100 0.72 -8.26 1.81
N GLY A 101 1.94 -8.15 2.35
CA GLY A 101 2.90 -9.24 2.30
C GLY A 101 2.40 -10.56 2.87
N PRO A 102 1.77 -10.57 4.05
CA PRO A 102 1.22 -11.82 4.59
C PRO A 102 0.19 -12.46 3.69
N LEU A 103 -0.62 -11.65 3.00
CA LEU A 103 -1.61 -12.16 2.07
C LEU A 103 -0.95 -12.73 0.81
N ALA A 104 0.05 -12.02 0.28
CA ALA A 104 0.79 -12.49 -0.87
C ALA A 104 1.58 -13.74 -0.53
N GLY A 105 2.16 -13.79 0.67
CA GLY A 105 2.92 -14.94 1.13
C GLY A 105 2.09 -16.19 1.30
N GLY A 106 0.78 -16.05 1.48
CA GLY A 106 -0.13 -17.17 1.58
C GLY A 106 -0.52 -17.77 0.25
N LEU A 107 -0.14 -17.16 -0.84
CA LEU A 107 -0.47 -17.65 -2.17
C LEU A 107 0.55 -18.71 -2.61
N PRO A 108 0.09 -19.77 -3.27
CA PRO A 108 0.96 -20.88 -3.65
C PRO A 108 1.70 -20.60 -4.97
N PHE A 109 2.61 -19.69 -4.95
CA PHE A 109 3.47 -19.49 -6.12
C PHE A 109 4.79 -18.89 -5.79
#